data_4acb836fa6f6a520516aea24ae730d98
#
_entry.id   4acb836fa6f6a520516aea24ae730d98
#
_cell.length_a   1.000
_cell.length_b   1.000
_cell.length_c   1.000
_cell.angle_alpha   90.00
_cell.angle_beta   90.00
_cell.angle_gamma   90.00
#
_symmetry.space_group_name_H-M   'P 1'
#
loop_
_entity.id
_entity.type
_entity.pdbx_description
1 polymer ?
#
loop_
_entity_poly.entity_id
_entity_poly.type
_entity_poly.pdbx_seq_one_letter_code
_entity_poly.pdbx_strand_id
1 'polypeptide(L)'
;MKAKTYGASAAVWGLAAVAFAWAPTSAAAQITRRVPIPEGTPRMMVAPFRGNEAGLGPKVSGEVIDKLTSDIPIKNLFVIPQKAVCDNLKASGFSCDSTPDPITSKLLATQLRADQYLEGQVTKNANNYKLETRMVLTRDNSMVRPLPDLEGNKLGDLIDKLSKEVQAARKQLDDEQKCENALRAGNAQDAIASARAAIVAYPQSTISRVCLGNAYLAAKAPPDSIIDVTSKAVAIDPKNKPALALLADAYKAKADAQKDTTALDKAVDTWAAELAADPKNLRLVEDVTQKIAASGRAQRAKPIIIQAVKDNPGDPSLVHLKWLILQATKDYAEAASTGEEMVQTDTSLADTSYFVRQASLYALINQPQKAAETTAKGVAKFKNNAALWSLDAQTQQLAGNTQQAVDAANQAIKLDPKAEHVYLRKAKAEMDLKQPDSAVATLKQALANGEDKGNVGQFLLVLANGAYQAANGDTANGQKPSLADWQKAIGTISTADSVASSPTTKFLLGVSYFRVTDIAVRQNQTDKKCDLAKTAQDASLNSQINMQAGGSVDPKTAATILGILPKYQPAIDAQVKKYCK
;
A
#
# COMPACT_ATOMS: atom_id res chain seq x y z
N MET A 1 -6.08 41.10 35.55
CA MET A 1 -6.27 41.54 36.95
C MET A 1 -5.34 40.76 37.86
N LYS A 2 -4.50 41.49 38.58
CA LYS A 2 -3.69 41.19 39.78
C LYS A 2 -2.55 40.17 39.65
N ALA A 3 -1.36 40.74 39.46
CA ALA A 3 -0.06 40.22 39.85
C ALA A 3 0.03 40.03 41.39
N LYS A 4 0.80 39.07 41.84
CA LYS A 4 1.37 39.04 43.18
C LYS A 4 2.86 38.69 43.11
N THR A 5 3.63 39.68 43.39
CA THR A 5 5.06 39.67 43.72
C THR A 5 5.29 39.18 45.17
N TYR A 6 6.33 38.37 45.38
CA TYR A 6 7.07 38.21 46.65
C TYR A 6 8.53 38.03 46.24
N GLY A 7 9.50 38.84 46.57
CA GLY A 7 9.86 39.35 47.88
C GLY A 7 11.17 38.67 48.26
N ALA A 8 12.33 39.32 48.00
CA ALA A 8 13.68 38.88 48.34
C ALA A 8 13.91 38.96 49.85
N SER A 9 14.69 38.03 50.40
CA SER A 9 15.37 38.22 51.69
C SER A 9 16.80 37.68 51.58
N ALA A 10 17.73 38.58 51.64
CA ALA A 10 19.15 38.33 51.82
C ALA A 10 19.44 37.95 53.29
N ALA A 11 20.24 36.93 53.50
CA ALA A 11 20.90 36.67 54.78
C ALA A 11 22.40 36.55 54.55
N VAL A 12 23.08 37.56 55.03
CA VAL A 12 24.54 37.64 55.19
C VAL A 12 24.94 36.78 56.38
N TRP A 13 25.89 35.86 56.22
CA TRP A 13 26.64 35.25 57.36
C TRP A 13 28.13 35.24 57.05
N GLY A 14 28.86 35.65 58.04
CA GLY A 14 30.20 36.11 58.10
C GLY A 14 31.30 35.08 57.90
N LEU A 15 32.42 35.65 57.54
CA LEU A 15 33.76 35.05 57.44
C LEU A 15 34.26 34.53 58.80
N ALA A 16 34.73 33.30 58.81
CA ALA A 16 35.72 32.83 59.77
C ALA A 16 36.91 32.23 58.97
N ALA A 17 38.00 33.00 58.89
CA ALA A 17 39.25 32.52 58.33
C ALA A 17 39.96 31.61 59.34
N VAL A 18 40.17 30.33 58.97
CA VAL A 18 41.08 29.43 59.68
C VAL A 18 42.28 29.21 58.73
N ALA A 19 43.39 29.82 59.06
CA ALA A 19 44.69 29.64 58.41
C ALA A 19 45.27 28.28 58.81
N PHE A 20 45.28 27.30 57.91
CA PHE A 20 46.12 26.12 58.05
C PHE A 20 47.36 26.29 57.18
N ALA A 21 48.47 26.45 57.83
CA ALA A 21 49.80 26.38 57.20
C ALA A 21 50.07 24.93 56.72
N TRP A 22 50.09 24.71 55.43
CA TRP A 22 50.62 23.49 54.87
C TRP A 22 51.99 23.77 54.27
N ALA A 23 52.98 23.03 54.76
CA ALA A 23 54.32 22.95 54.18
C ALA A 23 54.24 22.34 52.77
N PRO A 24 55.03 22.81 51.80
CA PRO A 24 55.09 22.22 50.49
C PRO A 24 55.91 20.94 50.53
N THR A 25 55.27 19.76 50.59
CA THR A 25 55.94 18.54 50.15
C THR A 25 56.06 18.62 48.62
N SER A 26 57.26 18.79 48.15
CA SER A 26 57.60 18.71 46.73
C SER A 26 57.43 17.28 46.22
N ALA A 27 56.18 16.92 45.93
CA ALA A 27 55.88 15.84 44.99
C ALA A 27 56.13 16.38 43.59
N ALA A 28 57.28 16.04 43.00
CA ALA A 28 57.55 16.25 41.59
C ALA A 28 56.46 15.53 40.78
N ALA A 29 55.38 16.25 40.49
CA ALA A 29 54.41 15.81 39.48
C ALA A 29 55.18 15.71 38.16
N GLN A 30 55.43 14.51 37.72
CA GLN A 30 55.83 14.24 36.36
C GLN A 30 54.73 14.78 35.45
N ILE A 31 54.90 16.02 34.98
CA ILE A 31 54.13 16.59 33.90
C ILE A 31 54.50 15.77 32.67
N THR A 32 53.79 14.68 32.43
CA THR A 32 53.79 14.07 31.10
C THR A 32 53.35 15.16 30.14
N ARG A 33 54.32 15.72 29.37
CA ARG A 33 54.04 16.67 28.29
C ARG A 33 53.03 16.01 27.36
N ARG A 34 51.74 16.38 27.54
CA ARG A 34 50.74 16.03 26.52
C ARG A 34 51.15 16.76 25.24
N VAL A 35 51.61 16.00 24.28
CA VAL A 35 51.87 16.55 22.93
C VAL A 35 50.53 17.16 22.48
N PRO A 36 50.49 18.46 22.21
CA PRO A 36 49.25 19.08 21.77
C PRO A 36 48.82 18.45 20.45
N ILE A 37 47.55 18.02 20.39
CA ILE A 37 46.95 17.49 19.14
C ILE A 37 46.73 18.68 18.22
N PRO A 38 47.30 18.72 17.02
CA PRO A 38 47.09 19.81 16.07
C PRO A 38 45.59 19.97 15.75
N GLU A 39 45.18 21.24 15.58
CA GLU A 39 43.80 21.53 15.21
C GLU A 39 43.46 20.87 13.86
N GLY A 40 42.23 20.30 13.75
CA GLY A 40 41.80 19.58 12.55
C GLY A 40 42.36 18.16 12.39
N THR A 41 43.18 17.66 13.33
CA THR A 41 43.69 16.27 13.26
C THR A 41 42.52 15.27 13.36
N PRO A 42 42.33 14.39 12.37
CA PRO A 42 41.32 13.34 12.44
C PRO A 42 41.55 12.40 13.64
N ARG A 43 40.43 11.97 14.26
CA ARG A 43 40.46 11.15 15.47
C ARG A 43 39.86 9.77 15.19
N MET A 44 40.56 8.72 15.66
CA MET A 44 40.09 7.33 15.51
C MET A 44 39.99 6.67 16.88
N MET A 45 38.84 6.06 17.12
CA MET A 45 38.65 5.12 18.23
C MET A 45 38.86 3.69 17.72
N VAL A 46 39.53 2.84 18.46
CA VAL A 46 39.50 1.40 18.28
C VAL A 46 38.60 0.84 19.37
N ALA A 47 37.48 0.26 18.96
CA ALA A 47 36.55 -0.39 19.89
C ALA A 47 37.17 -1.69 20.41
N PRO A 48 36.81 -2.16 21.62
CA PRO A 48 37.21 -3.49 22.07
C PRO A 48 36.71 -4.56 21.11
N PHE A 49 37.63 -5.36 20.54
CA PHE A 49 37.27 -6.41 19.58
C PHE A 49 36.54 -7.56 20.25
N ARG A 50 35.72 -8.28 19.49
CA ARG A 50 35.18 -9.56 19.90
C ARG A 50 36.26 -10.62 19.85
N GLY A 51 36.35 -11.44 20.87
CA GLY A 51 37.25 -12.59 20.92
C GLY A 51 36.45 -13.87 21.17
N ASN A 52 36.92 -15.00 20.62
CA ASN A 52 36.37 -16.32 20.97
C ASN A 52 36.98 -16.90 22.25
N GLU A 53 38.05 -16.25 22.80
CA GLU A 53 38.65 -16.54 24.12
C GLU A 53 38.50 -15.31 25.03
N ALA A 54 38.35 -15.52 26.34
CA ALA A 54 38.25 -14.43 27.30
C ALA A 54 39.45 -13.51 27.27
N GLY A 55 39.26 -12.20 27.23
CA GLY A 55 40.31 -11.18 27.21
C GLY A 55 41.09 -11.05 25.88
N LEU A 56 40.91 -11.95 24.92
CA LEU A 56 41.66 -11.92 23.65
C LEU A 56 41.31 -10.66 22.85
N GLY A 57 40.04 -10.33 22.70
CA GLY A 57 39.60 -9.18 21.91
C GLY A 57 40.13 -7.85 22.44
N PRO A 58 39.92 -7.49 23.73
CA PRO A 58 40.48 -6.28 24.34
C PRO A 58 42.00 -6.20 24.30
N LYS A 59 42.70 -7.32 24.44
CA LYS A 59 44.17 -7.38 24.28
C LYS A 59 44.58 -6.99 22.85
N VAL A 60 43.94 -7.61 21.83
CA VAL A 60 44.27 -7.34 20.44
C VAL A 60 43.94 -5.89 20.05
N SER A 61 42.80 -5.35 20.51
CA SER A 61 42.47 -3.94 20.25
C SER A 61 43.45 -2.97 20.92
N GLY A 62 43.99 -3.31 22.10
CA GLY A 62 45.08 -2.54 22.73
C GLY A 62 46.36 -2.55 21.91
N GLU A 63 46.83 -3.72 21.48
CA GLU A 63 47.99 -3.86 20.61
C GLU A 63 47.84 -3.11 19.26
N VAL A 64 46.59 -3.11 18.71
CA VAL A 64 46.25 -2.32 17.49
C VAL A 64 46.35 -0.82 17.76
N ILE A 65 45.87 -0.32 18.92
CA ILE A 65 46.00 1.08 19.31
C ILE A 65 47.46 1.49 19.38
N ASP A 66 48.28 0.69 20.06
CA ASP A 66 49.72 0.96 20.24
C ASP A 66 50.44 0.98 18.87
N LYS A 67 50.14 0.02 18.01
CA LYS A 67 50.70 -0.08 16.68
C LYS A 67 50.33 1.11 15.80
N LEU A 68 49.02 1.44 15.72
CA LEU A 68 48.56 2.59 14.92
C LEU A 68 49.14 3.91 15.45
N THR A 69 49.29 4.05 16.75
CA THR A 69 49.88 5.23 17.39
C THR A 69 51.37 5.37 17.05
N SER A 70 52.11 4.24 16.95
CA SER A 70 53.53 4.23 16.58
C SER A 70 53.74 4.48 15.08
N ASP A 71 52.88 3.90 14.23
CA ASP A 71 53.06 3.91 12.78
C ASP A 71 52.57 5.20 12.11
N ILE A 72 51.56 5.87 12.71
CA ILE A 72 50.91 7.04 12.10
C ILE A 72 51.23 8.29 12.91
N PRO A 73 51.91 9.30 12.32
CA PRO A 73 52.19 10.55 13.00
C PRO A 73 50.93 11.24 13.50
N ILE A 74 50.95 11.79 14.74
CA ILE A 74 49.83 12.41 15.41
C ILE A 74 49.14 13.52 14.56
N LYS A 75 49.91 14.21 13.73
CA LYS A 75 49.39 15.23 12.80
C LYS A 75 48.46 14.66 11.72
N ASN A 76 48.61 13.37 11.42
CA ASN A 76 47.80 12.67 10.38
C ASN A 76 46.61 11.90 10.99
N LEU A 77 46.76 11.41 12.23
CA LEU A 77 45.73 10.68 12.95
C LEU A 77 46.01 10.69 14.46
N PHE A 78 45.06 11.12 15.23
CA PHE A 78 45.07 10.91 16.67
C PHE A 78 44.26 9.62 17.00
N VAL A 79 44.99 8.57 17.37
CA VAL A 79 44.38 7.33 17.87
C VAL A 79 44.07 7.54 19.35
N ILE A 80 42.78 7.35 19.70
CA ILE A 80 42.30 7.54 21.07
C ILE A 80 42.89 6.46 21.97
N PRO A 81 43.57 6.83 23.07
CA PRO A 81 44.19 5.85 23.96
C PRO A 81 43.20 4.85 24.56
N GLN A 82 43.61 3.59 24.71
CA GLN A 82 42.76 2.52 25.29
C GLN A 82 42.17 2.91 26.66
N LYS A 83 42.95 3.62 27.49
CA LYS A 83 42.48 4.13 28.78
C LYS A 83 41.25 5.03 28.65
N ALA A 84 41.23 5.93 27.68
CA ALA A 84 40.07 6.82 27.46
C ALA A 84 38.83 6.05 26.99
N VAL A 85 39.01 5.04 26.15
CA VAL A 85 37.94 4.13 25.74
C VAL A 85 37.37 3.37 26.94
N CYS A 86 38.28 2.77 27.78
CA CYS A 86 37.90 2.04 28.98
C CYS A 86 37.18 2.93 30.02
N ASP A 87 37.70 4.14 30.29
CA ASP A 87 37.09 5.07 31.24
C ASP A 87 35.65 5.45 30.83
N ASN A 88 35.43 5.67 29.54
CA ASN A 88 34.08 5.95 29.04
C ASN A 88 33.14 4.73 29.08
N LEU A 89 33.65 3.52 28.79
CA LEU A 89 32.88 2.28 28.97
C LEU A 89 32.43 2.13 30.42
N LYS A 90 33.36 2.31 31.37
CA LYS A 90 33.03 2.25 32.82
C LYS A 90 32.00 3.30 33.21
N ALA A 91 32.14 4.52 32.74
CA ALA A 91 31.17 5.60 32.97
C ALA A 91 29.77 5.27 32.43
N SER A 92 29.69 4.42 31.41
CA SER A 92 28.44 3.93 30.82
C SER A 92 27.96 2.60 31.42
N GLY A 93 28.60 2.10 32.52
CA GLY A 93 28.20 0.88 33.22
C GLY A 93 28.73 -0.42 32.58
N PHE A 94 29.66 -0.33 31.62
CA PHE A 94 30.29 -1.50 31.00
C PHE A 94 31.67 -1.78 31.60
N SER A 95 32.14 -3.03 31.55
CA SER A 95 33.52 -3.34 31.85
C SER A 95 34.42 -2.98 30.70
N CYS A 96 35.75 -2.78 30.95
CA CYS A 96 36.72 -2.54 29.90
C CYS A 96 36.89 -3.70 28.92
N ASP A 97 36.49 -4.90 29.35
CA ASP A 97 36.59 -6.12 28.55
C ASP A 97 35.25 -6.39 27.80
N SER A 98 34.25 -5.55 28.01
CA SER A 98 32.98 -5.64 27.27
C SER A 98 33.18 -5.30 25.82
N THR A 99 32.65 -6.14 24.94
CA THR A 99 32.56 -5.84 23.50
C THR A 99 31.24 -5.11 23.23
N PRO A 100 31.26 -3.81 22.94
CA PRO A 100 30.04 -3.05 22.71
C PRO A 100 29.36 -3.52 21.41
N ASP A 101 28.02 -3.46 21.40
CA ASP A 101 27.27 -3.60 20.16
C ASP A 101 27.48 -2.38 19.23
N PRO A 102 27.04 -2.43 17.96
CA PRO A 102 27.30 -1.34 17.00
C PRO A 102 26.70 0.01 17.42
N ILE A 103 25.57 0.02 18.14
CA ILE A 103 24.92 1.26 18.64
C ILE A 103 25.76 1.86 19.76
N THR A 104 26.15 1.04 20.72
CA THR A 104 27.03 1.43 21.83
C THR A 104 28.39 1.88 21.31
N SER A 105 28.97 1.19 20.33
CA SER A 105 30.24 1.59 19.69
C SER A 105 30.14 2.99 19.07
N LYS A 106 29.04 3.29 18.36
CA LYS A 106 28.80 4.63 17.79
C LYS A 106 28.65 5.70 18.87
N LEU A 107 27.88 5.43 19.93
CA LEU A 107 27.71 6.36 21.05
C LEU A 107 29.05 6.66 21.72
N LEU A 108 29.85 5.63 21.99
CA LEU A 108 31.19 5.77 22.55
C LEU A 108 32.13 6.59 21.65
N ALA A 109 32.12 6.31 20.34
CA ALA A 109 32.91 7.08 19.36
C ALA A 109 32.46 8.55 19.34
N THR A 110 31.17 8.83 19.42
CA THR A 110 30.62 10.19 19.49
C THR A 110 31.05 10.92 20.75
N GLN A 111 30.96 10.28 21.93
CA GLN A 111 31.39 10.84 23.20
C GLN A 111 32.91 11.17 23.21
N LEU A 112 33.71 10.30 22.60
CA LEU A 112 35.13 10.49 22.45
C LEU A 112 35.54 11.44 21.30
N ARG A 113 34.55 11.99 20.58
CA ARG A 113 34.73 12.87 19.42
C ARG A 113 35.62 12.22 18.36
N ALA A 114 35.42 10.93 18.12
CA ALA A 114 36.10 10.23 17.03
C ALA A 114 35.41 10.51 15.71
N ASP A 115 36.13 10.80 14.64
CA ASP A 115 35.56 10.95 13.29
C ASP A 115 35.22 9.60 12.69
N GLN A 116 35.95 8.57 13.09
CA GLN A 116 35.77 7.18 12.67
C GLN A 116 36.21 6.23 13.79
N TYR A 117 35.70 5.01 13.72
CA TYR A 117 36.14 3.97 14.64
C TYR A 117 36.42 2.66 13.91
N LEU A 118 37.39 1.90 14.46
CA LEU A 118 37.72 0.55 14.02
C LEU A 118 37.03 -0.42 14.98
N GLU A 119 36.26 -1.34 14.45
CA GLU A 119 35.69 -2.47 15.19
C GLU A 119 36.11 -3.78 14.53
N GLY A 120 36.09 -4.87 15.28
CA GLY A 120 36.54 -6.13 14.75
C GLY A 120 36.29 -7.33 15.61
N GLN A 121 36.61 -8.47 15.03
CA GLN A 121 36.57 -9.77 15.69
C GLN A 121 37.92 -10.46 15.50
N VAL A 122 38.39 -11.09 16.55
CA VAL A 122 39.57 -11.98 16.54
C VAL A 122 39.15 -13.38 16.93
N THR A 123 39.44 -14.34 16.07
CA THR A 123 39.21 -15.75 16.34
C THR A 123 40.56 -16.47 16.38
N LYS A 124 40.76 -17.25 17.44
CA LYS A 124 41.95 -18.11 17.59
C LYS A 124 41.51 -19.56 17.49
N ASN A 125 42.06 -20.26 16.51
CA ASN A 125 41.84 -21.70 16.28
C ASN A 125 43.19 -22.40 16.37
N ALA A 126 43.47 -23.12 17.46
CA ALA A 126 44.76 -23.72 17.77
C ALA A 126 45.90 -22.66 17.70
N ASN A 127 46.76 -22.73 16.73
CA ASN A 127 47.87 -21.80 16.54
C ASN A 127 47.61 -20.74 15.46
N ASN A 128 46.40 -20.67 14.92
CA ASN A 128 46.09 -19.72 13.85
C ASN A 128 45.12 -18.65 14.36
N TYR A 129 45.35 -17.39 13.98
CA TYR A 129 44.47 -16.26 14.28
C TYR A 129 43.79 -15.81 13.00
N LYS A 130 42.52 -15.45 13.09
CA LYS A 130 41.79 -14.71 12.06
C LYS A 130 41.34 -13.38 12.62
N LEU A 131 41.59 -12.30 11.89
CA LEU A 131 41.26 -10.94 12.24
C LEU A 131 40.32 -10.38 11.17
N GLU A 132 39.07 -10.11 11.54
CA GLU A 132 38.06 -9.52 10.71
C GLU A 132 37.76 -8.11 11.24
N THR A 133 38.06 -7.08 10.45
CA THR A 133 37.94 -5.70 10.92
C THR A 133 37.26 -4.81 9.90
N ARG A 134 36.67 -3.72 10.41
CA ARG A 134 36.02 -2.72 9.56
C ARG A 134 36.16 -1.32 10.17
N MET A 135 36.33 -0.33 9.32
CA MET A 135 36.28 1.08 9.69
C MET A 135 34.90 1.63 9.48
N VAL A 136 34.38 2.35 10.47
CA VAL A 136 33.00 2.92 10.45
C VAL A 136 33.09 4.43 10.65
N LEU A 137 32.33 5.20 9.88
CA LEU A 137 32.24 6.64 10.07
C LEU A 137 31.29 6.95 11.25
N THR A 138 31.77 7.75 12.20
CA THR A 138 30.95 8.06 13.42
C THR A 138 29.70 8.86 13.08
N ARG A 139 29.75 9.74 12.08
CA ARG A 139 28.61 10.55 11.62
C ARG A 139 27.48 9.71 11.01
N ASP A 140 27.84 8.59 10.38
CA ASP A 140 26.90 7.67 9.75
C ASP A 140 27.43 6.23 9.83
N ASN A 141 26.89 5.45 10.76
CA ASN A 141 27.30 4.07 10.98
C ASN A 141 26.86 3.08 9.88
N SER A 142 26.07 3.52 8.91
CA SER A 142 25.81 2.74 7.70
C SER A 142 26.96 2.81 6.71
N MET A 143 27.82 3.84 6.83
CA MET A 143 29.02 4.04 6.03
C MET A 143 30.17 3.21 6.62
N VAL A 144 30.21 1.96 6.21
CA VAL A 144 31.17 0.95 6.66
C VAL A 144 32.21 0.68 5.56
N ARG A 145 33.45 0.60 5.94
CA ARG A 145 34.56 0.16 5.10
C ARG A 145 35.15 -1.12 5.68
N PRO A 146 34.77 -2.30 5.19
CA PRO A 146 35.42 -3.54 5.57
C PRO A 146 36.90 -3.49 5.14
N LEU A 147 37.74 -4.01 5.98
CA LEU A 147 39.14 -4.24 5.66
C LEU A 147 39.33 -5.72 5.30
N PRO A 148 40.35 -6.08 4.53
CA PRO A 148 40.62 -7.48 4.19
C PRO A 148 40.75 -8.36 5.44
N ASP A 149 40.17 -9.55 5.42
CA ASP A 149 40.40 -10.55 6.45
C ASP A 149 41.86 -10.95 6.50
N LEU A 150 42.42 -10.98 7.69
CA LEU A 150 43.82 -11.34 7.91
C LEU A 150 43.91 -12.64 8.70
N GLU A 151 44.66 -13.60 8.15
CA GLU A 151 44.91 -14.89 8.79
C GLU A 151 46.40 -15.18 8.92
N GLY A 152 46.76 -15.86 10.02
CA GLY A 152 48.14 -16.27 10.26
C GLY A 152 48.38 -16.78 11.67
N ASN A 153 49.58 -17.37 11.90
CA ASN A 153 49.98 -17.99 13.14
C ASN A 153 50.63 -17.03 14.16
N LYS A 154 50.96 -15.81 13.74
CA LYS A 154 51.57 -14.78 14.60
C LYS A 154 50.67 -13.55 14.64
N LEU A 155 50.12 -13.24 15.80
CA LEU A 155 49.22 -12.11 15.99
C LEU A 155 49.89 -10.76 15.66
N GLY A 156 51.15 -10.56 16.06
CA GLY A 156 51.90 -9.33 15.75
C GLY A 156 52.00 -9.04 14.25
N ASP A 157 52.27 -10.07 13.42
CA ASP A 157 52.32 -9.92 11.97
C ASP A 157 50.96 -9.50 11.38
N LEU A 158 49.85 -9.96 11.98
CA LEU A 158 48.50 -9.57 11.56
C LEU A 158 48.20 -8.12 11.95
N ILE A 159 48.63 -7.69 13.13
CA ILE A 159 48.49 -6.31 13.60
C ILE A 159 49.31 -5.35 12.71
N ASP A 160 50.54 -5.76 12.33
CA ASP A 160 51.37 -5.00 11.37
C ASP A 160 50.67 -4.85 10.01
N LYS A 161 50.08 -5.92 9.49
CA LYS A 161 49.30 -5.89 8.25
C LYS A 161 48.04 -5.00 8.41
N LEU A 162 47.31 -5.13 9.51
CA LEU A 162 46.12 -4.31 9.79
C LEU A 162 46.49 -2.82 9.83
N SER A 163 47.61 -2.45 10.48
CA SER A 163 48.07 -1.05 10.51
C SER A 163 48.29 -0.51 9.10
N LYS A 164 48.92 -1.31 8.20
CA LYS A 164 49.16 -0.93 6.80
C LYS A 164 47.83 -0.78 6.04
N GLU A 165 46.88 -1.69 6.25
CA GLU A 165 45.53 -1.62 5.64
C GLU A 165 44.77 -0.38 6.11
N VAL A 166 44.78 -0.05 7.39
CA VAL A 166 44.18 1.18 7.92
C VAL A 166 44.82 2.42 7.28
N GLN A 167 46.15 2.45 7.12
CA GLN A 167 46.82 3.56 6.46
C GLN A 167 46.47 3.65 4.97
N ALA A 168 46.40 2.52 4.27
CA ALA A 168 45.99 2.46 2.86
C ALA A 168 44.53 2.92 2.70
N ALA A 169 43.65 2.39 3.57
CA ALA A 169 42.22 2.73 3.58
C ALA A 169 41.95 4.20 3.94
N ARG A 170 42.90 4.95 4.41
CA ARG A 170 42.79 6.38 4.72
C ARG A 170 43.22 7.31 3.59
N LYS A 171 43.93 6.80 2.58
CA LYS A 171 44.47 7.64 1.48
C LYS A 171 43.40 8.35 0.66
N GLN A 172 42.20 7.78 0.57
CA GLN A 172 41.10 8.34 -0.21
C GLN A 172 40.15 9.25 0.58
N LEU A 173 40.36 9.45 1.90
CA LEU A 173 39.42 10.19 2.77
C LEU A 173 39.11 11.60 2.27
N ASP A 174 40.12 12.32 1.79
CA ASP A 174 39.97 13.67 1.26
C ASP A 174 39.07 13.68 0.01
N ASP A 175 39.26 12.71 -0.88
CA ASP A 175 38.49 12.61 -2.11
C ASP A 175 37.09 12.06 -1.85
N GLU A 176 36.89 11.19 -0.85
CA GLU A 176 35.55 10.82 -0.36
C GLU A 176 34.80 12.04 0.17
N GLN A 177 35.46 12.86 1.00
CA GLN A 177 34.85 14.08 1.54
C GLN A 177 34.54 15.09 0.43
N LYS A 178 35.39 15.25 -0.57
CA LYS A 178 35.11 16.07 -1.76
C LYS A 178 33.89 15.56 -2.51
N CYS A 179 33.78 14.23 -2.72
CA CYS A 179 32.62 13.63 -3.37
C CYS A 179 31.32 13.97 -2.63
N GLU A 180 31.27 13.77 -1.32
CA GLU A 180 30.10 14.07 -0.52
C GLU A 180 29.75 15.56 -0.51
N ASN A 181 30.75 16.44 -0.40
CA ASN A 181 30.54 17.87 -0.44
C ASN A 181 30.03 18.34 -1.81
N ALA A 182 30.55 17.79 -2.90
CA ALA A 182 30.08 18.06 -4.26
C ALA A 182 28.62 17.61 -4.45
N LEU A 183 28.24 16.42 -3.93
CA LEU A 183 26.85 15.96 -3.95
C LEU A 183 25.91 16.93 -3.18
N ARG A 184 26.31 17.37 -1.99
CA ARG A 184 25.52 18.35 -1.22
C ARG A 184 25.37 19.70 -1.93
N ALA A 185 26.40 20.09 -2.69
CA ALA A 185 26.41 21.30 -3.52
C ALA A 185 25.64 21.12 -4.85
N GLY A 186 25.13 19.92 -5.16
CA GLY A 186 24.45 19.63 -6.42
C GLY A 186 25.39 19.47 -7.62
N ASN A 187 26.72 19.40 -7.40
CA ASN A 187 27.71 19.26 -8.45
C ASN A 187 28.05 17.79 -8.69
N ALA A 188 27.25 17.13 -9.51
CA ALA A 188 27.38 15.71 -9.81
C ALA A 188 28.71 15.37 -10.54
N GLN A 189 29.24 16.26 -11.39
CA GLN A 189 30.48 15.99 -12.15
C GLN A 189 31.73 15.98 -11.25
N ASP A 190 31.84 16.94 -10.33
CA ASP A 190 32.92 16.97 -9.36
C ASP A 190 32.82 15.80 -8.39
N ALA A 191 31.62 15.40 -8.02
CA ALA A 191 31.39 14.20 -7.21
C ALA A 191 31.86 12.94 -7.92
N ILE A 192 31.56 12.78 -9.20
CA ILE A 192 32.05 11.65 -10.03
C ILE A 192 33.58 11.63 -10.09
N ALA A 193 34.21 12.78 -10.35
CA ALA A 193 35.67 12.88 -10.45
C ALA A 193 36.34 12.50 -9.12
N SER A 194 35.86 13.06 -8.01
CA SER A 194 36.40 12.81 -6.67
C SER A 194 36.18 11.35 -6.25
N ALA A 195 35.01 10.76 -6.49
CA ALA A 195 34.74 9.36 -6.16
C ALA A 195 35.63 8.39 -6.95
N ARG A 196 35.87 8.68 -8.23
CA ARG A 196 36.79 7.88 -9.07
C ARG A 196 38.25 7.97 -8.54
N ALA A 197 38.71 9.16 -8.17
CA ALA A 197 40.04 9.34 -7.58
C ALA A 197 40.13 8.55 -6.27
N ALA A 198 39.14 8.60 -5.41
CA ALA A 198 39.10 7.83 -4.17
C ALA A 198 39.13 6.30 -4.42
N ILE A 199 38.42 5.80 -5.43
CA ILE A 199 38.44 4.36 -5.79
C ILE A 199 39.82 3.95 -6.32
N VAL A 200 40.50 4.82 -7.07
CA VAL A 200 41.89 4.56 -7.54
C VAL A 200 42.86 4.51 -6.35
N ALA A 201 42.70 5.43 -5.39
CA ALA A 201 43.53 5.46 -4.19
C ALA A 201 43.35 4.24 -3.28
N TYR A 202 42.13 3.73 -3.19
CA TYR A 202 41.79 2.52 -2.44
C TYR A 202 40.66 1.70 -3.13
N PRO A 203 41.03 0.69 -3.94
CA PRO A 203 40.06 -0.09 -4.72
C PRO A 203 39.03 -0.88 -3.90
N GLN A 204 39.26 -1.11 -2.60
CA GLN A 204 38.30 -1.78 -1.71
C GLN A 204 37.31 -0.82 -1.02
N SER A 205 37.32 0.49 -1.36
CA SER A 205 36.36 1.43 -0.75
C SER A 205 34.95 1.20 -1.22
N THR A 206 34.10 0.75 -0.32
CA THR A 206 32.62 0.67 -0.52
C THR A 206 31.99 2.06 -0.48
N ILE A 207 32.49 2.94 0.40
CA ILE A 207 31.96 4.31 0.58
C ILE A 207 32.15 5.12 -0.70
N SER A 208 33.35 5.08 -1.30
CA SER A 208 33.61 5.80 -2.55
C SER A 208 32.73 5.28 -3.71
N ARG A 209 32.45 3.97 -3.74
CA ARG A 209 31.52 3.39 -4.74
C ARG A 209 30.07 3.81 -4.52
N VAL A 210 29.61 3.86 -3.27
CA VAL A 210 28.29 4.38 -2.95
C VAL A 210 28.18 5.86 -3.34
N CYS A 211 29.21 6.66 -3.03
CA CYS A 211 29.26 8.07 -3.45
C CYS A 211 29.21 8.20 -4.98
N LEU A 212 29.97 7.39 -5.72
CA LEU A 212 29.96 7.37 -7.19
C LEU A 212 28.57 6.98 -7.74
N GLY A 213 27.92 5.99 -7.14
CA GLY A 213 26.56 5.58 -7.51
C GLY A 213 25.56 6.70 -7.31
N ASN A 214 25.61 7.41 -6.17
CA ASN A 214 24.79 8.59 -5.90
C ASN A 214 25.10 9.74 -6.87
N ALA A 215 26.37 9.93 -7.23
CA ALA A 215 26.76 10.95 -8.20
C ALA A 215 26.25 10.62 -9.61
N TYR A 216 26.24 9.36 -10.02
CA TYR A 216 25.60 8.92 -11.25
C TYR A 216 24.07 9.12 -11.22
N LEU A 217 23.43 8.84 -10.10
CA LEU A 217 22.00 9.11 -9.92
C LEU A 217 21.70 10.61 -10.05
N ALA A 218 22.47 11.46 -9.39
CA ALA A 218 22.33 12.93 -9.48
C ALA A 218 22.61 13.47 -10.91
N ALA A 219 23.55 12.85 -11.63
CA ALA A 219 23.84 13.15 -13.04
C ALA A 219 22.81 12.57 -14.02
N LYS A 220 21.79 11.86 -13.53
CA LYS A 220 20.80 11.12 -14.36
C LYS A 220 21.46 10.16 -15.36
N ALA A 221 22.56 9.53 -14.95
CA ALA A 221 23.24 8.53 -15.76
C ALA A 221 22.35 7.28 -15.97
N PRO A 222 22.63 6.48 -17.02
CA PRO A 222 21.91 5.24 -17.25
C PRO A 222 21.96 4.30 -16.03
N PRO A 223 20.89 3.57 -15.69
CA PRO A 223 20.84 2.66 -14.55
C PRO A 223 22.01 1.64 -14.53
N ASP A 224 22.46 1.19 -15.69
CA ASP A 224 23.58 0.24 -15.80
C ASP A 224 24.88 0.78 -15.20
N SER A 225 25.13 2.09 -15.26
CA SER A 225 26.30 2.73 -14.64
C SER A 225 26.24 2.65 -13.11
N ILE A 226 25.04 2.81 -12.55
CA ILE A 226 24.81 2.71 -11.10
C ILE A 226 24.93 1.25 -10.68
N ILE A 227 24.32 0.32 -11.43
CA ILE A 227 24.40 -1.12 -11.18
C ILE A 227 25.85 -1.60 -11.16
N ASP A 228 26.68 -1.19 -12.14
CA ASP A 228 28.09 -1.62 -12.22
C ASP A 228 28.88 -1.22 -10.96
N VAL A 229 28.75 0.01 -10.50
CA VAL A 229 29.52 0.49 -9.36
C VAL A 229 29.00 -0.02 -8.03
N THR A 230 27.66 -0.12 -7.86
CA THR A 230 27.06 -0.56 -6.61
C THR A 230 27.12 -2.08 -6.42
N SER A 231 27.05 -2.87 -7.51
CA SER A 231 27.29 -4.32 -7.42
C SER A 231 28.72 -4.64 -6.96
N LYS A 232 29.71 -3.86 -7.37
CA LYS A 232 31.09 -3.99 -6.86
C LYS A 232 31.18 -3.63 -5.38
N ALA A 233 30.40 -2.65 -4.91
CA ALA A 233 30.35 -2.33 -3.48
C ALA A 233 29.72 -3.47 -2.66
N VAL A 234 28.62 -4.05 -3.15
CA VAL A 234 27.95 -5.20 -2.54
C VAL A 234 28.83 -6.45 -2.57
N ALA A 235 29.63 -6.65 -3.62
CA ALA A 235 30.58 -7.77 -3.68
C ALA A 235 31.68 -7.66 -2.62
N ILE A 236 32.11 -6.44 -2.25
CA ILE A 236 33.09 -6.19 -1.17
C ILE A 236 32.40 -6.34 0.20
N ASP A 237 31.21 -5.78 0.36
CA ASP A 237 30.43 -5.84 1.60
C ASP A 237 28.97 -6.20 1.30
N PRO A 238 28.61 -7.50 1.38
CA PRO A 238 27.26 -7.97 1.12
C PRO A 238 26.18 -7.41 2.07
N LYS A 239 26.59 -6.80 3.18
CA LYS A 239 25.68 -6.16 4.17
C LYS A 239 25.70 -4.64 4.09
N ASN A 240 26.27 -4.06 3.06
CA ASN A 240 26.35 -2.61 2.87
C ASN A 240 24.95 -2.06 2.48
N LYS A 241 24.19 -1.61 3.48
CA LYS A 241 22.82 -1.14 3.28
C LYS A 241 22.69 -0.03 2.22
N PRO A 242 23.52 1.06 2.25
CA PRO A 242 23.46 2.09 1.21
C PRO A 242 23.71 1.56 -0.20
N ALA A 243 24.66 0.61 -0.35
CA ALA A 243 24.94 0.00 -1.64
C ALA A 243 23.79 -0.90 -2.12
N LEU A 244 23.19 -1.68 -1.20
CA LEU A 244 22.04 -2.54 -1.51
C LEU A 244 20.83 -1.71 -1.91
N ALA A 245 20.48 -0.66 -1.15
CA ALA A 245 19.37 0.24 -1.49
C ALA A 245 19.55 0.85 -2.89
N LEU A 246 20.71 1.44 -3.15
CA LEU A 246 21.00 2.08 -4.42
C LEU A 246 21.03 1.08 -5.61
N LEU A 247 21.55 -0.13 -5.38
CA LEU A 247 21.56 -1.19 -6.37
C LEU A 247 20.15 -1.67 -6.72
N ALA A 248 19.31 -1.87 -5.71
CA ALA A 248 17.93 -2.29 -5.90
C ALA A 248 17.12 -1.25 -6.67
N ASP A 249 17.25 0.04 -6.29
CA ASP A 249 16.56 1.14 -6.98
C ASP A 249 17.06 1.30 -8.43
N ALA A 250 18.34 1.07 -8.69
CA ALA A 250 18.89 1.08 -10.05
C ALA A 250 18.36 -0.10 -10.90
N TYR A 251 18.25 -1.30 -10.33
CA TYR A 251 17.60 -2.42 -11.02
C TYR A 251 16.11 -2.14 -11.30
N LYS A 252 15.40 -1.53 -10.35
CA LYS A 252 14.00 -1.13 -10.54
C LYS A 252 13.87 -0.09 -11.67
N ALA A 253 14.72 0.93 -11.67
CA ALA A 253 14.76 1.94 -12.74
C ALA A 253 15.02 1.33 -14.11
N LYS A 254 15.96 0.36 -14.19
CA LYS A 254 16.22 -0.40 -15.43
C LYS A 254 14.99 -1.20 -15.87
N ALA A 255 14.35 -1.90 -14.94
CA ALA A 255 13.15 -2.68 -15.21
C ALA A 255 12.02 -1.81 -15.77
N ASP A 256 11.79 -0.64 -15.18
CA ASP A 256 10.75 0.29 -15.63
C ASP A 256 11.03 0.86 -17.03
N ALA A 257 12.28 1.26 -17.27
CA ALA A 257 12.69 1.85 -18.54
C ALA A 257 12.65 0.85 -19.71
N GLN A 258 13.02 -0.40 -19.47
CA GLN A 258 13.18 -1.43 -20.49
C GLN A 258 12.09 -2.51 -20.45
N LYS A 259 11.14 -2.44 -19.50
CA LYS A 259 10.14 -3.48 -19.19
C LYS A 259 10.81 -4.84 -18.94
N ASP A 260 12.00 -4.82 -18.35
CA ASP A 260 12.84 -5.99 -18.07
C ASP A 260 12.40 -6.67 -16.75
N THR A 261 11.70 -7.77 -16.87
CA THR A 261 11.24 -8.57 -15.71
C THR A 261 12.40 -9.18 -14.93
N THR A 262 13.53 -9.50 -15.61
CA THR A 262 14.74 -10.03 -14.95
C THR A 262 15.40 -8.98 -14.06
N ALA A 263 15.47 -7.74 -14.55
CA ALA A 263 15.96 -6.63 -13.74
C ALA A 263 15.04 -6.37 -12.53
N LEU A 264 13.71 -6.51 -12.72
CA LEU A 264 12.75 -6.39 -11.62
C LEU A 264 12.96 -7.47 -10.56
N ASP A 265 13.19 -8.71 -10.96
CA ASP A 265 13.43 -9.80 -10.01
C ASP A 265 14.76 -9.58 -9.24
N LYS A 266 15.80 -9.06 -9.91
CA LYS A 266 17.04 -8.65 -9.25
C LYS A 266 16.83 -7.50 -8.25
N ALA A 267 15.97 -6.53 -8.56
CA ALA A 267 15.61 -5.47 -7.61
C ALA A 267 14.98 -6.07 -6.34
N VAL A 268 14.04 -6.99 -6.51
CA VAL A 268 13.36 -7.67 -5.39
C VAL A 268 14.34 -8.49 -4.56
N ASP A 269 15.25 -9.24 -5.19
CA ASP A 269 16.29 -10.01 -4.49
C ASP A 269 17.22 -9.07 -3.69
N THR A 270 17.56 -7.92 -4.26
CA THR A 270 18.45 -6.96 -3.62
C THR A 270 17.77 -6.26 -2.44
N TRP A 271 16.48 -5.88 -2.54
CA TRP A 271 15.70 -5.38 -1.40
C TRP A 271 15.58 -6.43 -0.29
N ALA A 272 15.37 -7.70 -0.63
CA ALA A 272 15.37 -8.78 0.37
C ALA A 272 16.73 -8.91 1.06
N ALA A 273 17.85 -8.75 0.34
CA ALA A 273 19.19 -8.73 0.92
C ALA A 273 19.42 -7.50 1.82
N GLU A 274 18.91 -6.33 1.45
CA GLU A 274 18.94 -5.12 2.29
C GLU A 274 18.22 -5.35 3.62
N LEU A 275 17.03 -5.95 3.57
CA LEU A 275 16.29 -6.32 4.77
C LEU A 275 17.03 -7.35 5.63
N ALA A 276 17.66 -8.37 5.00
CA ALA A 276 18.46 -9.36 5.71
C ALA A 276 19.70 -8.75 6.41
N ALA A 277 20.21 -7.61 5.92
CA ALA A 277 21.29 -6.88 6.56
C ALA A 277 20.86 -6.13 7.84
N ASP A 278 19.55 -5.80 7.99
CA ASP A 278 19.02 -5.11 9.17
C ASP A 278 17.55 -5.53 9.48
N PRO A 279 17.35 -6.80 9.85
CA PRO A 279 16.00 -7.38 9.96
C PRO A 279 15.15 -6.84 11.11
N LYS A 280 15.77 -6.13 12.07
CA LYS A 280 15.09 -5.52 13.22
C LYS A 280 14.63 -4.08 12.99
N ASN A 281 14.95 -3.51 11.86
CA ASN A 281 14.57 -2.15 11.50
C ASN A 281 13.15 -2.16 10.91
N LEU A 282 12.13 -1.90 11.73
CA LEU A 282 10.72 -1.96 11.33
C LEU A 282 10.42 -1.01 10.16
N ARG A 283 11.01 0.18 10.14
CA ARG A 283 10.82 1.12 9.04
C ARG A 283 11.35 0.55 7.71
N LEU A 284 12.49 -0.14 7.75
CA LEU A 284 13.04 -0.82 6.58
C LEU A 284 12.16 -1.99 6.15
N VAL A 285 11.63 -2.76 7.11
CA VAL A 285 10.68 -3.85 6.84
C VAL A 285 9.45 -3.32 6.10
N GLU A 286 8.84 -2.24 6.59
CA GLU A 286 7.68 -1.60 5.96
C GLU A 286 8.02 -1.12 4.54
N ASP A 287 9.08 -0.32 4.37
CA ASP A 287 9.50 0.25 3.09
C ASP A 287 9.80 -0.82 2.05
N VAL A 288 10.63 -1.80 2.39
CA VAL A 288 11.02 -2.89 1.47
C VAL A 288 9.80 -3.75 1.11
N THR A 289 8.98 -4.10 2.08
CA THR A 289 7.78 -4.91 1.85
C THR A 289 6.80 -4.20 0.91
N GLN A 290 6.61 -2.90 1.12
CA GLN A 290 5.77 -2.07 0.26
C GLN A 290 6.34 -1.94 -1.17
N LYS A 291 7.65 -1.72 -1.31
CA LYS A 291 8.33 -1.66 -2.62
C LYS A 291 8.16 -2.98 -3.40
N ILE A 292 8.37 -4.12 -2.75
CA ILE A 292 8.19 -5.44 -3.35
C ILE A 292 6.73 -5.64 -3.79
N ALA A 293 5.77 -5.31 -2.93
CA ALA A 293 4.35 -5.44 -3.26
C ALA A 293 3.94 -4.51 -4.43
N ALA A 294 4.36 -3.23 -4.39
CA ALA A 294 4.09 -2.24 -5.42
C ALA A 294 4.71 -2.58 -6.78
N SER A 295 5.78 -3.36 -6.78
CA SER A 295 6.41 -3.87 -8.02
C SER A 295 5.62 -5.01 -8.70
N GLY A 296 4.44 -5.38 -8.16
CA GLY A 296 3.64 -6.51 -8.63
C GLY A 296 4.15 -7.88 -8.16
N ARG A 297 5.04 -7.91 -7.19
CA ARG A 297 5.61 -9.14 -6.59
C ARG A 297 5.07 -9.38 -5.16
N ALA A 298 3.79 -9.08 -4.92
CA ALA A 298 3.16 -9.18 -3.60
C ALA A 298 3.34 -10.58 -2.95
N GLN A 299 3.36 -11.66 -3.74
CA GLN A 299 3.63 -13.01 -3.25
C GLN A 299 5.00 -13.13 -2.55
N ARG A 300 6.00 -12.36 -2.97
CA ARG A 300 7.33 -12.32 -2.34
C ARG A 300 7.36 -11.43 -1.08
N ALA A 301 6.48 -10.43 -1.02
CA ALA A 301 6.30 -9.58 0.16
C ALA A 301 5.56 -10.30 1.30
N LYS A 302 4.66 -11.22 0.98
CA LYS A 302 3.80 -11.92 1.95
C LYS A 302 4.56 -12.60 3.11
N PRO A 303 5.57 -13.45 2.90
CA PRO A 303 6.28 -14.08 4.01
C PRO A 303 7.02 -13.05 4.89
N ILE A 304 7.51 -11.96 4.32
CA ILE A 304 8.20 -10.90 5.05
C ILE A 304 7.25 -10.25 6.06
N ILE A 305 6.07 -9.82 5.59
CA ILE A 305 5.12 -9.13 6.47
C ILE A 305 4.49 -10.06 7.50
N ILE A 306 4.25 -11.33 7.17
CA ILE A 306 3.74 -12.30 8.13
C ILE A 306 4.74 -12.49 9.28
N GLN A 307 6.03 -12.62 8.96
CA GLN A 307 7.08 -12.73 9.98
C GLN A 307 7.20 -11.44 10.80
N ALA A 308 7.16 -10.27 10.15
CA ALA A 308 7.24 -8.99 10.85
C ALA A 308 6.11 -8.77 11.85
N VAL A 309 4.86 -9.10 11.49
CA VAL A 309 3.70 -9.05 12.39
C VAL A 309 3.85 -10.05 13.55
N LYS A 310 4.37 -11.25 13.28
CA LYS A 310 4.62 -12.26 14.30
C LYS A 310 5.66 -11.80 15.32
N ASP A 311 6.71 -11.14 14.87
CA ASP A 311 7.79 -10.64 15.72
C ASP A 311 7.41 -9.36 16.48
N ASN A 312 6.41 -8.62 15.99
CA ASN A 312 5.92 -7.35 16.55
C ASN A 312 4.38 -7.36 16.61
N PRO A 313 3.80 -8.19 17.48
CA PRO A 313 2.35 -8.34 17.57
C PRO A 313 1.69 -7.03 18.03
N GLY A 314 0.63 -6.63 17.35
CA GLY A 314 -0.13 -5.43 17.66
C GLY A 314 0.43 -4.12 17.10
N ASP A 315 1.48 -4.15 16.25
CA ASP A 315 1.91 -2.97 15.52
C ASP A 315 0.87 -2.64 14.42
N PRO A 316 0.18 -1.47 14.49
CA PRO A 316 -0.91 -1.15 13.57
C PRO A 316 -0.45 -0.99 12.12
N SER A 317 0.75 -0.46 11.90
CA SER A 317 1.33 -0.25 10.55
C SER A 317 1.59 -1.58 9.86
N LEU A 318 2.19 -2.52 10.58
CA LEU A 318 2.49 -3.86 10.05
C LEU A 318 1.20 -4.66 9.77
N VAL A 319 0.22 -4.59 10.68
CA VAL A 319 -1.08 -5.25 10.47
C VAL A 319 -1.81 -4.66 9.27
N HIS A 320 -1.79 -3.33 9.12
CA HIS A 320 -2.36 -2.66 7.95
C HIS A 320 -1.66 -3.09 6.65
N LEU A 321 -0.33 -3.12 6.64
CA LEU A 321 0.44 -3.56 5.47
C LEU A 321 0.17 -5.05 5.15
N LYS A 322 0.07 -5.92 6.15
CA LYS A 322 -0.34 -7.31 6.00
C LYS A 322 -1.70 -7.41 5.32
N TRP A 323 -2.68 -6.63 5.80
CA TRP A 323 -4.02 -6.59 5.21
C TRP A 323 -4.01 -6.23 3.72
N LEU A 324 -3.22 -5.22 3.33
CA LEU A 324 -3.08 -4.81 1.93
C LEU A 324 -2.41 -5.89 1.07
N ILE A 325 -1.35 -6.53 1.59
CA ILE A 325 -0.62 -7.58 0.86
C ILE A 325 -1.49 -8.82 0.67
N LEU A 326 -2.24 -9.25 1.68
CA LEU A 326 -3.16 -10.38 1.58
C LEU A 326 -4.25 -10.15 0.52
N GLN A 327 -4.73 -8.91 0.36
CA GLN A 327 -5.63 -8.56 -0.74
C GLN A 327 -4.94 -8.70 -2.10
N ALA A 328 -3.72 -8.18 -2.23
CA ALA A 328 -2.94 -8.24 -3.45
C ALA A 328 -2.58 -9.69 -3.85
N THR A 329 -2.41 -10.58 -2.87
CA THR A 329 -2.13 -12.01 -3.08
C THR A 329 -3.39 -12.86 -3.20
N LYS A 330 -4.59 -12.25 -3.12
CA LYS A 330 -5.91 -12.89 -3.18
C LYS A 330 -6.21 -13.86 -2.04
N ASP A 331 -5.53 -13.71 -0.91
CA ASP A 331 -5.78 -14.46 0.32
C ASP A 331 -6.96 -13.82 1.09
N TYR A 332 -8.12 -13.73 0.45
CA TYR A 332 -9.25 -12.91 0.88
C TYR A 332 -9.78 -13.25 2.26
N ALA A 333 -9.80 -14.54 2.63
CA ALA A 333 -10.28 -14.97 3.94
C ALA A 333 -9.35 -14.48 5.07
N GLU A 334 -8.03 -14.63 4.91
CA GLU A 334 -7.06 -14.11 5.88
C GLU A 334 -7.03 -12.57 5.88
N ALA A 335 -7.18 -11.94 4.70
CA ALA A 335 -7.33 -10.50 4.59
C ALA A 335 -8.54 -9.99 5.40
N ALA A 336 -9.70 -10.64 5.28
CA ALA A 336 -10.90 -10.24 6.02
C ALA A 336 -10.70 -10.32 7.54
N SER A 337 -10.11 -11.39 8.07
CA SER A 337 -9.80 -11.51 9.50
C SER A 337 -8.74 -10.51 9.96
N THR A 338 -7.69 -10.27 9.14
CA THR A 338 -6.66 -9.26 9.43
C THR A 338 -7.25 -7.85 9.47
N GLY A 339 -8.23 -7.54 8.59
CA GLY A 339 -8.93 -6.25 8.62
C GLY A 339 -9.76 -6.04 9.89
N GLU A 340 -10.38 -7.09 10.43
CA GLU A 340 -11.06 -7.02 11.74
C GLU A 340 -10.06 -6.75 12.87
N GLU A 341 -8.93 -7.48 12.91
CA GLU A 341 -7.85 -7.29 13.88
C GLU A 341 -7.30 -5.86 13.82
N MET A 342 -7.06 -5.34 12.61
CA MET A 342 -6.53 -4.00 12.37
C MET A 342 -7.36 -2.92 13.06
N VAL A 343 -8.68 -2.93 12.86
CA VAL A 343 -9.56 -1.89 13.44
C VAL A 343 -9.87 -2.13 14.93
N GLN A 344 -9.66 -3.34 15.44
CA GLN A 344 -9.69 -3.60 16.88
C GLN A 344 -8.45 -3.02 17.56
N THR A 345 -7.31 -3.07 16.91
CA THR A 345 -6.04 -2.53 17.42
C THR A 345 -6.02 -1.00 17.31
N ASP A 346 -6.46 -0.45 16.18
CA ASP A 346 -6.54 1.00 15.94
C ASP A 346 -7.85 1.37 15.22
N THR A 347 -8.80 1.89 15.97
CA THR A 347 -10.11 2.31 15.44
C THR A 347 -10.04 3.49 14.47
N SER A 348 -8.92 4.23 14.42
CA SER A 348 -8.73 5.33 13.46
C SER A 348 -8.59 4.82 12.03
N LEU A 349 -8.11 3.59 11.85
CA LEU A 349 -7.98 2.91 10.56
C LEU A 349 -9.32 2.49 9.94
N ALA A 350 -10.43 2.55 10.69
CA ALA A 350 -11.77 2.33 10.17
C ALA A 350 -12.29 3.55 9.39
N ASP A 351 -11.60 3.92 8.32
CA ASP A 351 -11.97 4.96 7.37
C ASP A 351 -12.93 4.43 6.28
N THR A 352 -13.33 5.30 5.36
CA THR A 352 -14.19 4.92 4.21
C THR A 352 -13.54 3.84 3.33
N SER A 353 -12.24 3.89 3.12
CA SER A 353 -11.50 2.91 2.31
C SER A 353 -11.53 1.52 2.96
N TYR A 354 -11.38 1.48 4.28
CA TYR A 354 -11.53 0.24 5.05
C TYR A 354 -12.90 -0.41 4.82
N PHE A 355 -14.00 0.34 5.03
CA PHE A 355 -15.34 -0.22 4.91
C PHE A 355 -15.63 -0.75 3.50
N VAL A 356 -15.19 -0.02 2.47
CA VAL A 356 -15.34 -0.45 1.08
C VAL A 356 -14.56 -1.74 0.81
N ARG A 357 -13.29 -1.80 1.18
CA ARG A 357 -12.44 -2.96 0.94
C ARG A 357 -12.88 -4.18 1.77
N GLN A 358 -13.20 -3.97 3.04
CA GLN A 358 -13.61 -5.04 3.94
C GLN A 358 -14.94 -5.67 3.51
N ALA A 359 -15.92 -4.86 3.11
CA ALA A 359 -17.17 -5.35 2.56
C ALA A 359 -16.95 -6.15 1.27
N SER A 360 -16.06 -5.66 0.40
CA SER A 360 -15.69 -6.37 -0.83
C SER A 360 -15.03 -7.72 -0.54
N LEU A 361 -14.15 -7.79 0.47
CA LEU A 361 -13.53 -9.05 0.90
C LEU A 361 -14.59 -10.07 1.35
N TYR A 362 -15.55 -9.65 2.18
CA TYR A 362 -16.65 -10.53 2.59
C TYR A 362 -17.51 -11.00 1.44
N ALA A 363 -17.78 -10.14 0.45
CA ALA A 363 -18.50 -10.53 -0.75
C ALA A 363 -17.72 -11.58 -1.57
N LEU A 364 -16.38 -11.39 -1.72
CA LEU A 364 -15.52 -12.32 -2.46
C LEU A 364 -15.41 -13.70 -1.80
N ILE A 365 -15.52 -13.78 -0.47
CA ILE A 365 -15.50 -15.07 0.26
C ILE A 365 -16.90 -15.61 0.56
N ASN A 366 -17.91 -15.11 -0.18
CA ASN A 366 -19.31 -15.54 -0.07
C ASN A 366 -19.91 -15.39 1.35
N GLN A 367 -19.61 -14.27 2.02
CA GLN A 367 -20.16 -13.89 3.31
C GLN A 367 -20.98 -12.58 3.19
N PRO A 368 -22.11 -12.59 2.44
CA PRO A 368 -22.86 -11.37 2.12
C PRO A 368 -23.45 -10.68 3.36
N GLN A 369 -23.81 -11.42 4.41
CA GLN A 369 -24.31 -10.85 5.65
C GLN A 369 -23.25 -9.99 6.33
N LYS A 370 -22.01 -10.47 6.43
CA LYS A 370 -20.89 -9.68 6.98
C LYS A 370 -20.55 -8.48 6.11
N ALA A 371 -20.67 -8.60 4.78
CA ALA A 371 -20.50 -7.46 3.88
C ALA A 371 -21.52 -6.36 4.17
N ALA A 372 -22.80 -6.72 4.31
CA ALA A 372 -23.89 -5.80 4.63
C ALA A 372 -23.74 -5.16 6.03
N GLU A 373 -23.36 -5.94 7.05
CA GLU A 373 -23.06 -5.42 8.38
C GLU A 373 -21.89 -4.42 8.37
N THR A 374 -20.88 -4.70 7.55
CA THR A 374 -19.70 -3.84 7.41
C THR A 374 -20.08 -2.50 6.78
N THR A 375 -20.83 -2.51 5.69
CA THR A 375 -21.28 -1.27 5.04
C THR A 375 -22.25 -0.50 5.91
N ALA A 376 -23.16 -1.17 6.62
CA ALA A 376 -24.07 -0.53 7.59
C ALA A 376 -23.32 0.22 8.70
N LYS A 377 -22.25 -0.37 9.26
CA LYS A 377 -21.35 0.32 10.20
C LYS A 377 -20.66 1.51 9.54
N GLY A 378 -20.25 1.36 8.29
CA GLY A 378 -19.61 2.43 7.52
C GLY A 378 -20.52 3.63 7.29
N VAL A 379 -21.75 3.42 6.82
CA VAL A 379 -22.73 4.51 6.60
C VAL A 379 -23.20 5.15 7.90
N ALA A 380 -23.24 4.40 9.00
CA ALA A 380 -23.52 4.96 10.32
C ALA A 380 -22.43 5.95 10.78
N LYS A 381 -21.15 5.66 10.47
CA LYS A 381 -20.01 6.52 10.77
C LYS A 381 -19.88 7.68 9.75
N PHE A 382 -20.10 7.42 8.46
CA PHE A 382 -19.91 8.36 7.35
C PHE A 382 -21.22 8.67 6.62
N LYS A 383 -22.17 9.23 7.34
CA LYS A 383 -23.56 9.45 6.91
C LYS A 383 -23.70 10.25 5.60
N ASN A 384 -22.76 11.11 5.27
CA ASN A 384 -22.79 11.99 4.10
C ASN A 384 -22.02 11.43 2.89
N ASN A 385 -21.64 10.15 2.89
CA ASN A 385 -20.91 9.53 1.80
C ASN A 385 -21.86 8.76 0.88
N ALA A 386 -22.24 9.36 -0.26
CA ALA A 386 -23.17 8.77 -1.24
C ALA A 386 -22.64 7.43 -1.81
N ALA A 387 -21.32 7.35 -2.09
CA ALA A 387 -20.72 6.14 -2.63
C ALA A 387 -20.81 4.96 -1.64
N LEU A 388 -20.63 5.23 -0.35
CA LEU A 388 -20.75 4.21 0.68
C LEU A 388 -22.20 3.75 0.86
N TRP A 389 -23.19 4.66 0.78
CA TRP A 389 -24.60 4.32 0.76
C TRP A 389 -24.98 3.49 -0.47
N SER A 390 -24.40 3.81 -1.64
CA SER A 390 -24.61 3.01 -2.86
C SER A 390 -24.01 1.60 -2.73
N LEU A 391 -22.86 1.46 -2.06
CA LEU A 391 -22.29 0.16 -1.75
C LEU A 391 -23.12 -0.61 -0.72
N ASP A 392 -23.66 0.08 0.30
CA ASP A 392 -24.58 -0.53 1.27
C ASP A 392 -25.82 -1.08 0.59
N ALA A 393 -26.43 -0.33 -0.34
CA ALA A 393 -27.53 -0.83 -1.14
C ALA A 393 -27.18 -2.15 -1.87
N GLN A 394 -25.98 -2.23 -2.43
CA GLN A 394 -25.51 -3.44 -3.12
C GLN A 394 -25.30 -4.61 -2.17
N THR A 395 -24.64 -4.39 -1.03
CA THR A 395 -24.33 -5.45 -0.07
C THR A 395 -25.56 -5.94 0.67
N GLN A 396 -26.52 -5.04 1.01
CA GLN A 396 -27.82 -5.41 1.58
C GLN A 396 -28.60 -6.28 0.62
N GLN A 397 -28.58 -5.98 -0.68
CA GLN A 397 -29.24 -6.81 -1.69
C GLN A 397 -28.59 -8.19 -1.81
N LEU A 398 -27.25 -8.26 -1.81
CA LEU A 398 -26.52 -9.55 -1.84
C LEU A 398 -26.81 -10.40 -0.58
N ALA A 399 -27.06 -9.76 0.55
CA ALA A 399 -27.44 -10.42 1.80
C ALA A 399 -28.92 -10.82 1.86
N GLY A 400 -29.73 -10.45 0.84
CA GLY A 400 -31.19 -10.70 0.83
C GLY A 400 -32.01 -9.68 1.64
N ASN A 401 -31.38 -8.63 2.16
CA ASN A 401 -32.03 -7.57 2.93
C ASN A 401 -32.62 -6.51 1.98
N THR A 402 -33.58 -6.93 1.14
CA THR A 402 -33.98 -6.18 -0.04
C THR A 402 -34.59 -4.81 0.30
N GLN A 403 -35.36 -4.70 1.42
CA GLN A 403 -35.91 -3.40 1.82
C GLN A 403 -34.81 -2.43 2.26
N GLN A 404 -33.81 -2.90 3.03
CA GLN A 404 -32.67 -2.09 3.42
C GLN A 404 -31.86 -1.64 2.19
N ALA A 405 -31.79 -2.46 1.14
CA ALA A 405 -31.15 -2.08 -0.11
C ALA A 405 -31.85 -0.89 -0.79
N VAL A 406 -33.21 -0.87 -0.81
CA VAL A 406 -33.97 0.27 -1.32
C VAL A 406 -33.74 1.51 -0.46
N ASP A 407 -33.74 1.38 0.86
CA ASP A 407 -33.57 2.50 1.79
C ASP A 407 -32.16 3.10 1.65
N ALA A 408 -31.14 2.26 1.55
CA ALA A 408 -29.76 2.70 1.32
C ALA A 408 -29.58 3.40 -0.04
N ALA A 409 -30.20 2.86 -1.10
CA ALA A 409 -30.19 3.49 -2.42
C ALA A 409 -30.91 4.86 -2.40
N ASN A 410 -32.01 5.01 -1.68
CA ASN A 410 -32.67 6.29 -1.51
C ASN A 410 -31.78 7.32 -0.81
N GLN A 411 -31.01 6.93 0.21
CA GLN A 411 -30.06 7.82 0.86
C GLN A 411 -28.92 8.21 -0.09
N ALA A 412 -28.38 7.26 -0.87
CA ALA A 412 -27.38 7.54 -1.88
C ALA A 412 -27.88 8.57 -2.91
N ILE A 413 -29.08 8.38 -3.45
CA ILE A 413 -29.72 9.29 -4.42
C ILE A 413 -29.95 10.68 -3.81
N LYS A 414 -30.37 10.75 -2.54
CA LYS A 414 -30.57 12.03 -1.84
C LYS A 414 -29.27 12.82 -1.70
N LEU A 415 -28.14 12.14 -1.48
CA LEU A 415 -26.84 12.75 -1.31
C LEU A 415 -26.20 13.10 -2.65
N ASP A 416 -26.32 12.23 -3.62
CA ASP A 416 -25.81 12.41 -4.98
C ASP A 416 -26.76 11.77 -6.00
N PRO A 417 -27.63 12.55 -6.65
CA PRO A 417 -28.52 12.05 -7.69
C PRO A 417 -27.82 11.51 -8.94
N LYS A 418 -26.53 11.74 -9.08
CA LYS A 418 -25.70 11.23 -10.20
C LYS A 418 -24.76 10.11 -9.79
N ALA A 419 -24.91 9.55 -8.58
CA ALA A 419 -24.11 8.42 -8.14
C ALA A 419 -24.26 7.24 -9.10
N GLU A 420 -23.14 6.68 -9.52
CA GLU A 420 -23.08 5.65 -10.57
C GLU A 420 -23.92 4.42 -10.21
N HIS A 421 -24.78 4.01 -11.12
CA HIS A 421 -25.64 2.82 -11.05
C HIS A 421 -26.57 2.73 -9.82
N VAL A 422 -26.73 3.80 -9.04
CA VAL A 422 -27.55 3.75 -7.83
C VAL A 422 -29.04 3.48 -8.13
N TYR A 423 -29.56 4.07 -9.21
CA TYR A 423 -30.93 3.82 -9.65
C TYR A 423 -31.13 2.39 -10.15
N LEU A 424 -30.14 1.82 -10.84
CA LEU A 424 -30.22 0.43 -11.28
C LEU A 424 -30.23 -0.54 -10.09
N ARG A 425 -29.41 -0.28 -9.05
CA ARG A 425 -29.45 -1.04 -7.81
C ARG A 425 -30.80 -0.94 -7.11
N LYS A 426 -31.35 0.27 -7.01
CA LYS A 426 -32.70 0.49 -6.45
C LYS A 426 -33.77 -0.25 -7.25
N ALA A 427 -33.80 -0.08 -8.57
CA ALA A 427 -34.78 -0.75 -9.43
C ALA A 427 -34.70 -2.27 -9.29
N LYS A 428 -33.48 -2.84 -9.21
CA LYS A 428 -33.27 -4.26 -8.98
C LYS A 428 -33.88 -4.70 -7.64
N ALA A 429 -33.62 -3.97 -6.56
CA ALA A 429 -34.17 -4.27 -5.26
C ALA A 429 -35.72 -4.16 -5.25
N GLU A 430 -36.30 -3.16 -5.93
CA GLU A 430 -37.74 -3.03 -6.08
C GLU A 430 -38.36 -4.20 -6.90
N MET A 431 -37.62 -4.70 -7.91
CA MET A 431 -38.03 -5.91 -8.65
C MET A 431 -38.03 -7.15 -7.74
N ASP A 432 -36.98 -7.31 -6.92
CA ASP A 432 -36.89 -8.43 -5.96
C ASP A 432 -38.00 -8.37 -4.89
N LEU A 433 -38.45 -7.15 -4.52
CA LEU A 433 -39.65 -6.90 -3.67
C LEU A 433 -40.98 -7.11 -4.39
N LYS A 434 -40.99 -7.50 -5.66
CA LYS A 434 -42.18 -7.62 -6.50
C LYS A 434 -42.93 -6.30 -6.66
N GLN A 435 -42.21 -5.19 -6.76
CA GLN A 435 -42.75 -3.83 -6.95
C GLN A 435 -42.41 -3.31 -8.36
N PRO A 436 -42.96 -3.91 -9.44
CA PRO A 436 -42.54 -3.57 -10.81
C PRO A 436 -42.87 -2.12 -11.19
N ASP A 437 -43.94 -1.55 -10.67
CA ASP A 437 -44.33 -0.17 -10.98
C ASP A 437 -43.35 0.83 -10.40
N SER A 438 -42.85 0.58 -9.18
CA SER A 438 -41.79 1.37 -8.54
C SER A 438 -40.48 1.25 -9.33
N ALA A 439 -40.13 0.02 -9.74
CA ALA A 439 -38.93 -0.22 -10.53
C ALA A 439 -38.95 0.52 -11.88
N VAL A 440 -40.09 0.53 -12.58
CA VAL A 440 -40.27 1.31 -13.81
C VAL A 440 -40.11 2.81 -13.55
N ALA A 441 -40.69 3.34 -12.47
CA ALA A 441 -40.55 4.74 -12.10
C ALA A 441 -39.08 5.11 -11.78
N THR A 442 -38.42 4.25 -11.05
CA THR A 442 -36.97 4.40 -10.72
C THR A 442 -36.11 4.37 -11.99
N LEU A 443 -36.36 3.48 -12.94
CA LEU A 443 -35.63 3.42 -14.21
C LEU A 443 -35.86 4.64 -15.10
N LYS A 444 -37.04 5.25 -15.08
CA LYS A 444 -37.29 6.54 -15.72
C LYS A 444 -36.46 7.66 -15.09
N GLN A 445 -36.35 7.68 -13.76
CA GLN A 445 -35.49 8.63 -13.05
C GLN A 445 -34.02 8.39 -13.38
N ALA A 446 -33.58 7.13 -13.54
CA ALA A 446 -32.22 6.78 -13.97
C ALA A 446 -31.85 7.47 -15.29
N LEU A 447 -32.72 7.38 -16.30
CA LEU A 447 -32.53 8.06 -17.58
C LEU A 447 -32.44 9.59 -17.46
N ALA A 448 -33.34 10.17 -16.65
CA ALA A 448 -33.36 11.61 -16.41
C ALA A 448 -32.08 12.12 -15.72
N ASN A 449 -31.38 11.24 -14.98
CA ASN A 449 -30.12 11.54 -14.29
C ASN A 449 -28.87 11.06 -15.02
N GLY A 450 -28.99 10.61 -16.28
CA GLY A 450 -27.86 10.33 -17.15
C GLY A 450 -27.35 8.89 -17.14
N GLU A 451 -28.13 7.94 -16.59
CA GLU A 451 -27.79 6.52 -16.67
C GLU A 451 -27.82 6.05 -18.15
N ASP A 452 -26.97 5.10 -18.49
CA ASP A 452 -26.86 4.56 -19.85
C ASP A 452 -28.18 3.90 -20.30
N LYS A 453 -28.65 4.29 -21.51
CA LYS A 453 -29.90 3.78 -22.07
C LYS A 453 -29.89 2.27 -22.30
N GLY A 454 -28.73 1.69 -22.62
CA GLY A 454 -28.59 0.26 -22.84
C GLY A 454 -28.81 -0.51 -21.54
N ASN A 455 -28.17 -0.06 -20.45
CA ASN A 455 -28.35 -0.64 -19.11
C ASN A 455 -29.81 -0.55 -18.65
N VAL A 456 -30.40 0.64 -18.74
CA VAL A 456 -31.82 0.84 -18.37
C VAL A 456 -32.74 0.00 -19.27
N GLY A 457 -32.47 -0.07 -20.56
CA GLY A 457 -33.24 -0.87 -21.52
C GLY A 457 -33.24 -2.36 -21.18
N GLN A 458 -32.13 -2.91 -20.74
CA GLN A 458 -32.06 -4.31 -20.30
C GLN A 458 -32.98 -4.57 -19.08
N PHE A 459 -32.95 -3.71 -18.07
CA PHE A 459 -33.86 -3.83 -16.91
C PHE A 459 -35.33 -3.70 -17.30
N LEU A 460 -35.63 -2.74 -18.17
CA LEU A 460 -37.01 -2.55 -18.66
C LEU A 460 -37.49 -3.74 -19.48
N LEU A 461 -36.65 -4.38 -20.27
CA LEU A 461 -36.99 -5.60 -21.00
C LEU A 461 -37.34 -6.77 -20.06
N VAL A 462 -36.56 -6.93 -18.97
CA VAL A 462 -36.91 -7.93 -17.94
C VAL A 462 -38.27 -7.65 -17.31
N LEU A 463 -38.53 -6.39 -16.96
CA LEU A 463 -39.84 -5.96 -16.43
C LEU A 463 -40.98 -6.15 -17.46
N ALA A 464 -40.70 -5.84 -18.73
CA ALA A 464 -41.68 -6.04 -19.82
C ALA A 464 -42.06 -7.53 -19.99
N ASN A 465 -41.04 -8.42 -19.99
CA ASN A 465 -41.28 -9.86 -20.02
C ASN A 465 -42.09 -10.32 -18.77
N GLY A 466 -41.71 -9.85 -17.59
CA GLY A 466 -42.43 -10.15 -16.34
C GLY A 466 -43.89 -9.68 -16.38
N ALA A 467 -44.13 -8.45 -16.86
CA ALA A 467 -45.48 -7.91 -17.03
C ALA A 467 -46.32 -8.72 -18.03
N TYR A 468 -45.70 -9.12 -19.15
CA TYR A 468 -46.32 -9.99 -20.13
C TYR A 468 -46.70 -11.35 -19.54
N GLN A 469 -45.80 -12.00 -18.81
CA GLN A 469 -46.05 -13.29 -18.18
C GLN A 469 -47.17 -13.18 -17.09
N ALA A 470 -47.12 -12.12 -16.27
CA ALA A 470 -48.12 -11.87 -15.27
C ALA A 470 -49.50 -11.64 -15.89
N ALA A 471 -49.59 -10.86 -16.98
CA ALA A 471 -50.86 -10.63 -17.69
C ALA A 471 -51.36 -11.88 -18.42
N ASN A 472 -50.46 -12.75 -18.89
CA ASN A 472 -50.86 -14.00 -19.54
C ASN A 472 -51.49 -15.00 -18.54
N GLY A 473 -51.19 -14.83 -17.24
CA GLY A 473 -51.77 -15.60 -16.13
C GLY A 473 -51.22 -17.05 -16.06
N ASP A 474 -51.46 -17.66 -14.93
CA ASP A 474 -51.26 -19.11 -14.80
C ASP A 474 -52.53 -19.81 -15.32
N THR A 475 -52.54 -20.09 -16.63
CA THR A 475 -53.66 -20.82 -17.29
C THR A 475 -53.85 -22.23 -16.70
N ALA A 476 -52.86 -22.78 -16.01
CA ALA A 476 -52.95 -24.07 -15.31
C ALA A 476 -53.90 -24.02 -14.12
N ASN A 477 -54.06 -22.86 -13.48
CA ASN A 477 -54.99 -22.64 -12.35
C ASN A 477 -56.38 -22.06 -12.77
N GLY A 478 -56.66 -21.99 -14.06
CA GLY A 478 -57.96 -21.56 -14.58
C GLY A 478 -58.27 -20.08 -14.49
N GLN A 479 -57.32 -19.25 -14.09
CA GLN A 479 -57.49 -17.80 -14.00
C GLN A 479 -57.42 -17.18 -15.39
N LYS A 480 -58.53 -16.61 -15.86
CA LYS A 480 -58.56 -15.91 -17.15
C LYS A 480 -57.99 -14.50 -17.00
N PRO A 481 -57.02 -14.11 -17.83
CA PRO A 481 -56.46 -12.75 -17.82
C PRO A 481 -57.52 -11.70 -18.06
N SER A 482 -57.51 -10.62 -17.27
CA SER A 482 -58.44 -9.50 -17.43
C SER A 482 -57.95 -8.48 -18.46
N LEU A 483 -58.85 -7.63 -18.95
CA LEU A 483 -58.53 -6.51 -19.81
C LEU A 483 -57.52 -5.55 -19.13
N ALA A 484 -57.72 -5.29 -17.81
CA ALA A 484 -56.89 -4.40 -17.04
C ALA A 484 -55.45 -4.93 -16.90
N ASP A 485 -55.25 -6.24 -16.73
CA ASP A 485 -53.94 -6.87 -16.61
C ASP A 485 -53.12 -6.66 -17.90
N TRP A 486 -53.76 -6.87 -19.05
CA TRP A 486 -53.11 -6.64 -20.33
C TRP A 486 -52.81 -5.16 -20.61
N GLN A 487 -53.72 -4.25 -20.22
CA GLN A 487 -53.49 -2.80 -20.36
C GLN A 487 -52.31 -2.35 -19.49
N LYS A 488 -52.20 -2.88 -18.27
CA LYS A 488 -51.04 -2.63 -17.38
C LYS A 488 -49.76 -3.17 -18.00
N ALA A 489 -49.78 -4.39 -18.53
CA ALA A 489 -48.63 -4.98 -19.21
C ALA A 489 -48.15 -4.14 -20.41
N ILE A 490 -49.09 -3.68 -21.25
CA ILE A 490 -48.81 -2.78 -22.38
C ILE A 490 -48.14 -1.51 -21.90
N GLY A 491 -48.55 -0.91 -20.78
CA GLY A 491 -47.90 0.28 -20.22
C GLY A 491 -46.43 0.06 -19.90
N THR A 492 -46.10 -1.08 -19.27
CA THR A 492 -44.71 -1.45 -18.96
C THR A 492 -43.91 -1.76 -20.22
N ILE A 493 -44.44 -2.56 -21.14
CA ILE A 493 -43.79 -2.96 -22.39
C ILE A 493 -43.55 -1.73 -23.28
N SER A 494 -44.54 -0.82 -23.39
CA SER A 494 -44.41 0.43 -24.15
C SER A 494 -43.31 1.34 -23.58
N THR A 495 -43.15 1.35 -22.25
CA THR A 495 -42.03 2.08 -21.62
C THR A 495 -40.70 1.47 -22.03
N ALA A 496 -40.57 0.15 -22.01
CA ALA A 496 -39.34 -0.52 -22.47
C ALA A 496 -39.05 -0.23 -23.94
N ASP A 497 -40.08 -0.30 -24.80
CA ASP A 497 -39.94 -0.03 -26.23
C ASP A 497 -39.55 1.42 -26.53
N SER A 498 -40.07 2.39 -25.75
CA SER A 498 -39.70 3.81 -25.93
C SER A 498 -38.26 4.12 -25.59
N VAL A 499 -37.62 3.35 -24.69
CA VAL A 499 -36.24 3.52 -24.27
C VAL A 499 -35.26 2.72 -25.14
N ALA A 500 -35.61 1.45 -25.37
CA ALA A 500 -34.79 0.51 -26.13
C ALA A 500 -35.67 -0.36 -27.01
N SER A 501 -36.15 0.21 -28.13
CA SER A 501 -36.98 -0.49 -29.09
C SER A 501 -36.25 -1.71 -29.67
N SER A 502 -36.92 -2.84 -29.69
CA SER A 502 -36.38 -4.10 -30.19
C SER A 502 -37.49 -4.95 -30.82
N PRO A 503 -37.14 -5.91 -31.70
CA PRO A 503 -38.12 -6.89 -32.19
C PRO A 503 -38.87 -7.60 -31.05
N THR A 504 -38.19 -7.86 -29.92
CA THR A 504 -38.79 -8.50 -28.75
C THR A 504 -39.87 -7.62 -28.09
N THR A 505 -39.58 -6.33 -27.84
CA THR A 505 -40.57 -5.41 -27.26
C THR A 505 -41.75 -5.22 -28.19
N LYS A 506 -41.53 -5.12 -29.50
CA LYS A 506 -42.58 -5.03 -30.51
C LYS A 506 -43.42 -6.30 -30.54
N PHE A 507 -42.80 -7.47 -30.50
CA PHE A 507 -43.55 -8.75 -30.43
C PHE A 507 -44.43 -8.82 -29.20
N LEU A 508 -43.90 -8.52 -28.00
CA LEU A 508 -44.65 -8.50 -26.75
C LEU A 508 -45.84 -7.51 -26.82
N LEU A 509 -45.64 -6.31 -27.36
CA LEU A 509 -46.70 -5.34 -27.60
C LEU A 509 -47.77 -5.90 -28.55
N GLY A 510 -47.35 -6.48 -29.66
CA GLY A 510 -48.25 -7.05 -30.65
C GLY A 510 -49.18 -8.13 -30.07
N VAL A 511 -48.60 -9.07 -29.31
CA VAL A 511 -49.39 -10.12 -28.62
C VAL A 511 -50.31 -9.50 -27.57
N SER A 512 -49.82 -8.57 -26.76
CA SER A 512 -50.59 -7.93 -25.69
C SER A 512 -51.81 -7.16 -26.25
N TYR A 513 -51.61 -6.39 -27.31
CA TYR A 513 -52.68 -5.68 -28.00
C TYR A 513 -53.70 -6.65 -28.65
N PHE A 514 -53.23 -7.78 -29.23
CA PHE A 514 -54.14 -8.82 -29.72
C PHE A 514 -55.03 -9.36 -28.60
N ARG A 515 -54.47 -9.63 -27.41
CA ARG A 515 -55.24 -10.09 -26.26
C ARG A 515 -56.27 -9.05 -25.80
N VAL A 516 -55.89 -7.77 -25.77
CA VAL A 516 -56.81 -6.67 -25.47
C VAL A 516 -57.95 -6.64 -26.51
N THR A 517 -57.63 -6.78 -27.81
CA THR A 517 -58.64 -6.83 -28.88
C THR A 517 -59.65 -7.95 -28.65
N ASP A 518 -59.17 -9.18 -28.44
CA ASP A 518 -60.01 -10.37 -28.23
C ASP A 518 -60.94 -10.20 -27.00
N ILE A 519 -60.37 -9.76 -25.85
CA ILE A 519 -61.14 -9.58 -24.61
C ILE A 519 -62.14 -8.44 -24.78
N ALA A 520 -61.75 -7.30 -25.33
CA ALA A 520 -62.63 -6.14 -25.48
C ALA A 520 -63.78 -6.41 -26.42
N VAL A 521 -63.55 -7.09 -27.56
CA VAL A 521 -64.64 -7.48 -28.49
C VAL A 521 -65.63 -8.41 -27.82
N ARG A 522 -65.17 -9.44 -27.09
CA ARG A 522 -66.03 -10.40 -26.40
C ARG A 522 -66.82 -9.75 -25.26
N GLN A 523 -66.13 -8.97 -24.41
CA GLN A 523 -66.75 -8.28 -23.29
C GLN A 523 -67.82 -7.28 -23.76
N ASN A 524 -67.59 -6.61 -24.89
CA ASN A 524 -68.53 -5.62 -25.41
C ASN A 524 -69.79 -6.20 -26.07
N GLN A 525 -69.79 -7.53 -26.26
CA GLN A 525 -71.10 -8.21 -26.63
C GLN A 525 -72.12 -8.10 -25.52
N THR A 526 -71.68 -8.09 -24.26
CA THR A 526 -72.52 -7.96 -23.07
C THR A 526 -72.63 -6.52 -22.60
N ASP A 527 -71.53 -5.79 -22.50
CA ASP A 527 -71.44 -4.48 -21.86
C ASP A 527 -71.97 -3.33 -22.72
N LYS A 528 -71.90 -3.47 -24.04
CA LYS A 528 -72.43 -2.52 -25.04
C LYS A 528 -71.99 -1.08 -24.86
N LYS A 529 -70.61 -0.88 -24.59
CA LYS A 529 -69.97 0.41 -24.28
C LYS A 529 -69.16 0.91 -25.47
N CYS A 530 -69.24 2.22 -25.75
CA CYS A 530 -68.44 2.85 -26.79
C CYS A 530 -66.92 2.72 -26.47
N ASP A 531 -66.56 2.90 -25.19
CA ASP A 531 -65.13 2.85 -24.80
C ASP A 531 -64.48 1.48 -25.06
N LEU A 532 -65.23 0.38 -24.85
CA LEU A 532 -64.74 -0.96 -25.18
C LEU A 532 -64.61 -1.17 -26.70
N ALA A 533 -65.55 -0.63 -27.50
CA ALA A 533 -65.45 -0.70 -28.95
C ALA A 533 -64.23 0.05 -29.49
N LYS A 534 -63.98 1.26 -28.99
CA LYS A 534 -62.78 2.05 -29.31
C LYS A 534 -61.51 1.35 -28.85
N THR A 535 -61.50 0.82 -27.60
CA THR A 535 -60.36 0.02 -27.10
C THR A 535 -60.04 -1.15 -28.01
N ALA A 536 -61.06 -1.88 -28.51
CA ALA A 536 -60.85 -2.99 -29.43
C ALA A 536 -60.28 -2.51 -30.78
N GLN A 537 -60.76 -1.37 -31.30
CA GLN A 537 -60.31 -0.80 -32.54
C GLN A 537 -58.83 -0.37 -32.46
N ASP A 538 -58.48 0.41 -31.44
CA ASP A 538 -57.15 0.90 -31.24
C ASP A 538 -56.17 -0.26 -30.98
N ALA A 539 -56.56 -1.25 -30.19
CA ALA A 539 -55.74 -2.41 -29.89
C ALA A 539 -55.53 -3.28 -31.14
N SER A 540 -56.53 -3.47 -32.00
CA SER A 540 -56.39 -4.23 -33.24
C SER A 540 -55.34 -3.60 -34.15
N LEU A 541 -55.41 -2.27 -34.36
CA LEU A 541 -54.44 -1.54 -35.15
C LEU A 541 -53.04 -1.63 -34.58
N ASN A 542 -52.86 -1.38 -33.28
CA ASN A 542 -51.59 -1.46 -32.59
C ASN A 542 -51.02 -2.87 -32.59
N SER A 543 -51.83 -3.90 -32.47
CA SER A 543 -51.40 -5.29 -32.62
C SER A 543 -50.82 -5.55 -34.01
N GLN A 544 -51.52 -5.13 -35.06
CA GLN A 544 -51.03 -5.30 -36.45
C GLN A 544 -49.67 -4.64 -36.66
N ILE A 545 -49.52 -3.36 -36.28
CA ILE A 545 -48.28 -2.59 -36.43
C ILE A 545 -47.13 -3.27 -35.72
N ASN A 546 -47.33 -3.64 -34.44
CA ASN A 546 -46.30 -4.21 -33.64
C ASN A 546 -45.96 -5.66 -34.05
N MET A 547 -46.92 -6.46 -34.49
CA MET A 547 -46.66 -7.79 -35.03
C MET A 547 -45.86 -7.75 -36.35
N GLN A 548 -46.11 -6.77 -37.20
CA GLN A 548 -45.29 -6.57 -38.42
C GLN A 548 -43.86 -6.22 -38.10
N ALA A 549 -43.64 -5.39 -37.09
CA ALA A 549 -42.28 -4.97 -36.66
C ALA A 549 -41.55 -6.02 -35.85
N GLY A 550 -42.25 -6.81 -35.02
CA GLY A 550 -41.66 -7.78 -34.05
C GLY A 550 -41.80 -9.24 -34.47
N GLY A 551 -42.46 -9.54 -35.60
CA GLY A 551 -42.82 -10.91 -35.98
C GLY A 551 -41.65 -11.86 -36.23
N SER A 552 -40.43 -11.35 -36.40
CA SER A 552 -39.21 -12.16 -36.52
C SER A 552 -38.86 -12.93 -35.24
N VAL A 553 -39.40 -12.53 -34.08
CA VAL A 553 -39.18 -13.21 -32.78
C VAL A 553 -39.86 -14.58 -32.75
N ASP A 554 -41.10 -14.63 -33.19
CA ASP A 554 -41.86 -15.88 -33.39
C ASP A 554 -42.78 -15.73 -34.64
N PRO A 555 -42.24 -16.12 -35.82
CA PRO A 555 -42.93 -15.97 -37.08
C PRO A 555 -44.27 -16.72 -37.15
N LYS A 556 -44.38 -17.86 -36.46
CA LYS A 556 -45.59 -18.68 -36.46
C LYS A 556 -46.72 -17.97 -35.69
N THR A 557 -46.44 -17.47 -34.50
CA THR A 557 -47.39 -16.71 -33.70
C THR A 557 -47.76 -15.40 -34.40
N ALA A 558 -46.82 -14.70 -34.99
CA ALA A 558 -47.06 -13.47 -35.72
C ALA A 558 -47.99 -13.69 -36.94
N ALA A 559 -47.69 -14.69 -37.75
CA ALA A 559 -48.57 -15.05 -38.90
C ALA A 559 -49.97 -15.43 -38.43
N THR A 560 -50.11 -16.16 -37.33
CA THR A 560 -51.38 -16.54 -36.77
C THR A 560 -52.20 -15.30 -36.36
N ILE A 561 -51.59 -14.40 -35.57
CA ILE A 561 -52.25 -13.16 -35.10
C ILE A 561 -52.66 -12.27 -36.29
N LEU A 562 -51.74 -12.04 -37.22
CA LEU A 562 -51.99 -11.22 -38.43
C LEU A 562 -53.09 -11.81 -39.31
N GLY A 563 -53.22 -13.15 -39.34
CA GLY A 563 -54.32 -13.83 -40.08
C GLY A 563 -55.66 -13.81 -39.35
N ILE A 564 -55.68 -13.61 -38.04
CA ILE A 564 -56.89 -13.57 -37.22
C ILE A 564 -57.43 -12.14 -37.05
N LEU A 565 -56.60 -11.12 -36.94
CA LEU A 565 -57.00 -9.71 -36.72
C LEU A 565 -58.04 -9.22 -37.75
N PRO A 566 -57.93 -9.47 -39.06
CA PRO A 566 -58.93 -9.07 -40.03
C PRO A 566 -60.33 -9.68 -39.78
N LYS A 567 -60.37 -10.84 -39.10
CA LYS A 567 -61.67 -11.49 -38.77
C LYS A 567 -62.41 -10.78 -37.63
N TYR A 568 -61.72 -10.02 -36.79
CA TYR A 568 -62.30 -9.18 -35.77
C TYR A 568 -62.86 -7.86 -36.30
N GLN A 569 -62.35 -7.36 -37.44
CA GLN A 569 -62.65 -6.03 -37.95
C GLN A 569 -64.15 -5.80 -38.18
N PRO A 570 -64.94 -6.73 -38.79
CA PRO A 570 -66.39 -6.51 -38.99
C PRO A 570 -67.16 -6.38 -37.66
N ALA A 571 -66.70 -7.13 -36.63
CA ALA A 571 -67.34 -7.06 -35.30
C ALA A 571 -67.00 -5.74 -34.61
N ILE A 572 -65.76 -5.28 -34.70
CA ILE A 572 -65.30 -3.99 -34.18
C ILE A 572 -66.08 -2.85 -34.81
N ASP A 573 -66.14 -2.81 -36.14
CA ASP A 573 -66.85 -1.75 -36.89
C ASP A 573 -68.34 -1.70 -36.57
N ALA A 574 -68.97 -2.84 -36.48
CA ALA A 574 -70.39 -2.94 -36.06
C ALA A 574 -70.60 -2.41 -34.62
N GLN A 575 -69.67 -2.73 -33.68
CA GLN A 575 -69.75 -2.25 -32.29
C GLN A 575 -69.51 -0.74 -32.22
N VAL A 576 -68.51 -0.20 -32.92
CA VAL A 576 -68.20 1.24 -33.00
C VAL A 576 -69.45 1.98 -33.57
N LYS A 577 -69.98 1.53 -34.73
CA LYS A 577 -71.16 2.13 -35.36
C LYS A 577 -72.38 2.10 -34.47
N LYS A 578 -72.54 1.05 -33.67
CA LYS A 578 -73.75 0.84 -32.85
C LYS A 578 -73.66 1.57 -31.50
N TYR A 579 -72.51 1.61 -30.84
CA TYR A 579 -72.40 2.07 -29.45
C TYR A 579 -71.72 3.44 -29.31
N CYS A 580 -71.03 3.97 -30.36
CA CYS A 580 -70.35 5.26 -30.33
C CYS A 580 -71.12 6.35 -31.14
N LYS A 581 -72.37 6.49 -30.85
CA LYS A 581 -73.20 7.57 -31.45
C LYS A 581 -72.98 8.90 -30.75
#